data_df81cd5839cbfe6eb20a9b2b379234d5
#
_entry.id   df81cd5839cbfe6eb20a9b2b379234d5
#
_cell.length_a   1.000
_cell.length_b   1.000
_cell.length_c   1.000
_cell.angle_alpha   90.00
_cell.angle_beta   90.00
_cell.angle_gamma   90.00
#
_symmetry.space_group_name_H-M   'P 1'
#
loop_
_entity.id
_entity.type
_entity.pdbx_description
1 polymer ?
#
loop_
_entity_poly.entity_id
_entity_poly.type
_entity_poly.pdbx_seq_one_letter_code
_entity_poly.pdbx_strand_id
1 'polypeptide(L)'
;NLADCLQTAGAESPIDLEHIQLALQGYNFGSGYITWALQKYGEYSRANAVEFSMKMAEQMGWNSYGDKQYVPHVLRYYPIGKVFYTPEDGDAIVDVALTQIGNVGGEPYWIWYGFTSRVEWCACFVSWCANECGYIEAGVIPKFAACASQGVPWFQERGLWQDNSYEPRPGDLIFFVGTY
;
A
#
# COMPACT_ATOMS: atom_id res chain seq x y z
N ASN A 1 23.40 -0.27 -10.56
CA ASN A 1 22.42 0.62 -11.20
C ASN A 1 21.11 -0.13 -11.50
N LEU A 2 20.09 0.57 -12.08
CA LEU A 2 18.79 -0.08 -12.35
C LEU A 2 18.92 -1.23 -13.38
N ALA A 3 19.78 -1.09 -14.38
CA ALA A 3 19.99 -2.14 -15.37
C ALA A 3 20.54 -3.44 -14.73
N ASP A 4 21.46 -3.30 -13.78
CA ASP A 4 21.98 -4.45 -13.04
C ASP A 4 20.89 -5.10 -12.16
N CYS A 5 20.01 -4.29 -11.59
CA CYS A 5 18.87 -4.80 -10.81
C CYS A 5 17.86 -5.54 -11.69
N LEU A 6 17.54 -5.02 -12.89
CA LEU A 6 16.69 -5.69 -13.87
C LEU A 6 17.28 -7.04 -14.30
N GLN A 7 18.57 -7.08 -14.59
CA GLN A 7 19.27 -8.31 -14.92
C GLN A 7 19.27 -9.31 -13.75
N THR A 8 19.54 -8.82 -12.52
CA THR A 8 19.58 -9.67 -11.31
C THR A 8 18.20 -10.22 -10.97
N ALA A 9 17.15 -9.43 -11.20
CA ALA A 9 15.77 -9.84 -11.01
C ALA A 9 15.28 -10.81 -12.09
N GLY A 10 15.94 -10.87 -13.26
CA GLY A 10 15.54 -11.71 -14.38
C GLY A 10 14.48 -11.08 -15.29
N ALA A 11 14.35 -9.74 -15.30
CA ALA A 11 13.37 -9.05 -16.14
C ALA A 11 13.71 -9.22 -17.64
N GLU A 12 12.81 -9.83 -18.40
CA GLU A 12 13.03 -10.20 -19.80
C GLU A 12 12.41 -9.19 -20.79
N SER A 13 11.46 -8.38 -20.33
CA SER A 13 10.75 -7.44 -21.21
C SER A 13 10.18 -6.24 -20.44
N PRO A 14 9.80 -5.14 -21.13
CA PRO A 14 9.14 -4.00 -20.49
C PRO A 14 7.76 -4.29 -19.88
N ILE A 15 7.16 -5.44 -20.21
CA ILE A 15 5.85 -5.86 -19.67
C ILE A 15 5.97 -6.94 -18.59
N ASP A 16 7.19 -7.33 -18.24
CA ASP A 16 7.50 -8.29 -17.19
C ASP A 16 7.49 -7.59 -15.83
N LEU A 17 6.28 -7.27 -15.36
CA LEU A 17 6.11 -6.45 -14.17
C LEU A 17 6.54 -7.14 -12.88
N GLU A 18 6.42 -8.45 -12.80
CA GLU A 18 6.84 -9.20 -11.63
C GLU A 18 8.33 -8.97 -11.35
N HIS A 19 9.17 -9.16 -12.35
CA HIS A 19 10.61 -8.94 -12.22
C HIS A 19 11.00 -7.46 -12.20
N ILE A 20 10.23 -6.59 -12.91
CA ILE A 20 10.43 -5.14 -12.84
C ILE A 20 10.18 -4.60 -11.44
N GLN A 21 9.12 -5.03 -10.75
CA GLN A 21 8.82 -4.62 -9.37
C GLN A 21 9.96 -5.03 -8.43
N LEU A 22 10.44 -6.26 -8.57
CA LEU A 22 11.56 -6.78 -7.79
C LEU A 22 12.84 -5.97 -8.03
N ALA A 23 13.14 -5.64 -9.30
CA ALA A 23 14.29 -4.82 -9.68
C ALA A 23 14.20 -3.39 -9.14
N LEU A 24 13.02 -2.77 -9.21
CA LEU A 24 12.78 -1.43 -8.68
C LEU A 24 13.00 -1.37 -7.16
N GLN A 25 12.45 -2.32 -6.42
CA GLN A 25 12.67 -2.35 -4.98
C GLN A 25 14.14 -2.65 -4.64
N GLY A 26 14.80 -3.51 -5.42
CA GLY A 26 16.22 -3.76 -5.31
C GLY A 26 17.09 -2.56 -5.62
N TYR A 27 16.66 -1.71 -6.57
CA TYR A 27 17.32 -0.43 -6.83
C TYR A 27 17.28 0.53 -5.64
N ASN A 28 16.14 0.56 -4.93
CA ASN A 28 15.94 1.38 -3.74
C ASN A 28 16.66 0.82 -2.48
N PHE A 29 16.62 -0.49 -2.27
CA PHE A 29 17.17 -1.14 -1.06
C PHE A 29 18.59 -1.71 -1.25
N GLY A 30 19.10 -1.72 -2.47
CA GLY A 30 20.30 -2.47 -2.84
C GLY A 30 19.96 -3.87 -3.38
N SER A 31 20.84 -4.40 -4.24
CA SER A 31 20.64 -5.70 -4.93
C SER A 31 20.48 -6.89 -3.98
N GLY A 32 20.94 -6.79 -2.75
CA GLY A 32 20.73 -7.80 -1.71
C GLY A 32 19.26 -8.08 -1.40
N TYR A 33 18.39 -7.09 -1.57
CA TYR A 33 16.94 -7.28 -1.47
C TYR A 33 16.42 -8.28 -2.50
N ILE A 34 16.86 -8.18 -3.76
CA ILE A 34 16.42 -9.05 -4.86
C ILE A 34 16.71 -10.51 -4.50
N THR A 35 17.94 -10.80 -4.15
CA THR A 35 18.38 -12.16 -3.79
C THR A 35 17.61 -12.68 -2.58
N TRP A 36 17.44 -11.84 -1.55
CA TRP A 36 16.70 -12.22 -0.35
C TRP A 36 15.22 -12.50 -0.63
N ALA A 37 14.56 -11.64 -1.41
CA ALA A 37 13.15 -11.78 -1.75
C ALA A 37 12.90 -13.03 -2.61
N LEU A 38 13.73 -13.26 -3.63
CA LEU A 38 13.65 -14.46 -4.48
C LEU A 38 13.84 -15.75 -3.67
N GLN A 39 14.83 -15.78 -2.77
CA GLN A 39 15.10 -16.96 -1.96
C GLN A 39 14.00 -17.27 -0.94
N LYS A 40 13.36 -16.25 -0.38
CA LYS A 40 12.41 -16.43 0.71
C LYS A 40 10.95 -16.49 0.24
N TYR A 41 10.61 -15.74 -0.81
CA TYR A 41 9.23 -15.53 -1.27
C TYR A 41 9.01 -15.89 -2.74
N GLY A 42 10.06 -15.89 -3.55
CA GLY A 42 10.00 -16.10 -4.99
C GLY A 42 9.63 -14.86 -5.80
N GLU A 43 9.14 -13.80 -5.15
CA GLU A 43 8.58 -12.62 -5.80
C GLU A 43 8.75 -11.34 -4.97
N TYR A 44 8.38 -10.19 -5.55
CA TYR A 44 8.17 -8.95 -4.85
C TYR A 44 6.77 -8.93 -4.21
N SER A 45 6.71 -8.40 -2.98
CA SER A 45 5.45 -7.89 -2.41
C SER A 45 5.75 -6.68 -1.54
N ARG A 46 4.74 -5.84 -1.30
CA ARG A 46 4.89 -4.73 -0.35
C ARG A 46 5.18 -5.22 1.07
N ALA A 47 4.59 -6.36 1.43
CA ALA A 47 4.84 -6.98 2.73
C ALA A 47 6.31 -7.36 2.92
N ASN A 48 6.93 -7.99 1.91
CA ASN A 48 8.35 -8.35 2.01
C ASN A 48 9.27 -7.13 1.91
N ALA A 49 8.87 -6.06 1.19
CA ALA A 49 9.59 -4.78 1.20
C ALA A 49 9.57 -4.13 2.60
N VAL A 50 8.42 -4.15 3.30
CA VAL A 50 8.32 -3.68 4.70
C VAL A 50 9.20 -4.51 5.61
N GLU A 51 9.13 -5.85 5.54
CA GLU A 51 9.94 -6.74 6.37
C GLU A 51 11.43 -6.50 6.17
N PHE A 52 11.89 -6.39 4.92
CA PHE A 52 13.30 -6.12 4.63
C PHE A 52 13.74 -4.75 5.16
N SER A 53 12.93 -3.72 4.96
CA SER A 53 13.19 -2.38 5.49
C SER A 53 13.32 -2.38 7.00
N MET A 54 12.42 -3.04 7.72
CA MET A 54 12.47 -3.15 9.19
C MET A 54 13.72 -3.89 9.66
N LYS A 55 14.03 -5.03 9.03
CA LYS A 55 15.23 -5.82 9.32
C LYS A 55 16.52 -5.02 9.13
N MET A 56 16.62 -4.29 8.03
CA MET A 56 17.81 -3.47 7.74
C MET A 56 17.91 -2.26 8.66
N ALA A 57 16.80 -1.61 8.98
CA ALA A 57 16.75 -0.51 9.93
C ALA A 57 17.23 -0.96 11.32
N GLU A 58 16.76 -2.10 11.81
CA GLU A 58 17.18 -2.69 13.07
C GLU A 58 18.70 -2.99 13.07
N GLN A 59 19.20 -3.64 12.02
CA GLN A 59 20.63 -3.98 11.91
C GLN A 59 21.54 -2.76 11.92
N MET A 60 21.08 -1.63 11.34
CA MET A 60 21.84 -0.38 11.24
C MET A 60 21.58 0.58 12.40
N GLY A 61 20.63 0.29 13.27
CA GLY A 61 20.21 1.21 14.33
C GLY A 61 19.52 2.46 13.78
N TRP A 62 18.82 2.36 12.63
CA TRP A 62 18.12 3.46 11.98
C TRP A 62 16.62 3.40 12.26
N ASN A 63 15.95 4.56 12.18
CA ASN A 63 14.49 4.63 12.32
C ASN A 63 13.73 4.08 11.09
N SER A 64 14.37 4.09 9.92
CA SER A 64 13.80 3.62 8.66
C SER A 64 14.92 3.27 7.68
N TYR A 65 14.64 2.34 6.74
CA TYR A 65 15.58 1.97 5.68
C TYR A 65 14.89 2.03 4.33
N GLY A 66 15.32 2.95 3.46
CA GLY A 66 14.80 3.14 2.12
C GLY A 66 13.31 3.49 2.05
N ASP A 67 12.75 3.51 0.86
CA ASP A 67 11.33 3.74 0.61
C ASP A 67 10.59 2.40 0.44
N LYS A 68 9.74 2.07 1.39
CA LYS A 68 8.89 0.86 1.37
C LYS A 68 7.81 0.89 0.28
N GLN A 69 7.54 2.06 -0.28
CA GLN A 69 6.57 2.30 -1.34
C GLN A 69 7.22 2.68 -2.68
N TYR A 70 8.52 2.44 -2.83
CA TYR A 70 9.25 2.85 -4.02
C TYR A 70 8.63 2.32 -5.31
N VAL A 71 8.26 1.05 -5.34
CA VAL A 71 7.63 0.40 -6.50
C VAL A 71 6.33 1.09 -6.91
N PRO A 72 5.31 1.23 -6.06
CA PRO A 72 4.10 1.95 -6.43
C PRO A 72 4.36 3.43 -6.76
N HIS A 73 5.32 4.08 -6.10
CA HIS A 73 5.68 5.47 -6.44
C HIS A 73 6.25 5.60 -7.86
N VAL A 74 7.01 4.63 -8.33
CA VAL A 74 7.54 4.62 -9.70
C VAL A 74 6.49 4.16 -10.69
N LEU A 75 5.80 3.06 -10.41
CA LEU A 75 4.87 2.44 -11.36
C LEU A 75 3.61 3.27 -11.64
N ARG A 76 3.24 4.21 -10.75
CA ARG A 76 2.14 5.15 -11.04
C ARG A 76 2.36 6.00 -12.31
N TYR A 77 3.62 6.18 -12.72
CA TYR A 77 3.99 6.87 -13.96
C TYR A 77 4.23 5.92 -15.13
N TYR A 78 4.19 4.61 -14.88
CA TYR A 78 4.41 3.60 -15.90
C TYR A 78 3.07 3.24 -16.54
N PRO A 79 2.92 3.34 -17.87
CA PRO A 79 1.60 3.15 -18.52
C PRO A 79 0.96 1.81 -18.22
N ILE A 80 1.77 0.77 -18.04
CA ILE A 80 1.32 -0.59 -17.76
C ILE A 80 0.98 -0.77 -16.28
N GLY A 81 1.66 -0.05 -15.37
CA GLY A 81 1.41 -0.13 -13.92
C GLY A 81 0.00 0.31 -13.50
N LYS A 82 -0.64 1.21 -14.25
CA LYS A 82 -2.03 1.63 -14.00
C LYS A 82 -3.06 0.52 -14.25
N VAL A 83 -2.72 -0.51 -15.03
CA VAL A 83 -3.62 -1.62 -15.37
C VAL A 83 -3.64 -2.71 -14.28
N PHE A 84 -2.68 -2.70 -13.35
CA PHE A 84 -2.48 -3.79 -12.37
C PHE A 84 -3.11 -3.54 -11.01
N TYR A 85 -3.57 -2.35 -10.73
CA TYR A 85 -4.44 -2.11 -9.59
C TYR A 85 -5.90 -2.19 -10.07
N THR A 86 -6.32 -3.38 -10.47
CA THR A 86 -7.74 -3.62 -10.74
C THR A 86 -8.49 -3.61 -9.41
N PRO A 87 -9.72 -3.06 -9.38
CA PRO A 87 -10.55 -3.04 -8.17
C PRO A 87 -10.86 -4.43 -7.60
N GLU A 88 -10.49 -5.50 -8.30
CA GLU A 88 -10.73 -6.88 -7.91
C GLU A 88 -9.69 -7.44 -6.92
N ASP A 89 -8.51 -6.77 -6.82
CA ASP A 89 -7.47 -7.16 -5.86
C ASP A 89 -7.63 -6.38 -4.54
N GLY A 90 -8.54 -6.84 -3.67
CA GLY A 90 -8.67 -6.32 -2.31
C GLY A 90 -7.35 -6.30 -1.52
N ASP A 91 -6.41 -7.14 -1.90
CA ASP A 91 -5.07 -7.21 -1.31
C ASP A 91 -4.24 -5.93 -1.51
N ALA A 92 -4.46 -5.17 -2.58
CA ALA A 92 -3.68 -3.96 -2.85
C ALA A 92 -3.81 -2.89 -1.76
N ILE A 93 -5.00 -2.67 -1.19
CA ILE A 93 -5.19 -1.72 -0.09
C ILE A 93 -4.57 -2.23 1.21
N VAL A 94 -4.61 -3.54 1.44
CA VAL A 94 -3.95 -4.19 2.58
C VAL A 94 -2.44 -4.02 2.47
N ASP A 95 -1.87 -4.26 1.32
CA ASP A 95 -0.45 -4.10 1.06
C ASP A 95 0.02 -2.65 1.30
N VAL A 96 -0.75 -1.66 0.82
CA VAL A 96 -0.47 -0.24 1.12
C VAL A 96 -0.51 0.01 2.62
N ALA A 97 -1.53 -0.49 3.32
CA ALA A 97 -1.65 -0.33 4.77
C ALA A 97 -0.46 -0.94 5.52
N LEU A 98 0.00 -2.13 5.12
CA LEU A 98 1.16 -2.80 5.72
C LEU A 98 2.45 -1.98 5.59
N THR A 99 2.63 -1.21 4.51
CA THR A 99 3.81 -0.33 4.38
C THR A 99 3.85 0.78 5.44
N GLN A 100 2.75 1.04 6.13
CA GLN A 100 2.60 2.11 7.12
C GLN A 100 2.81 1.63 8.57
N ILE A 101 3.13 0.36 8.78
CA ILE A 101 3.45 -0.18 10.11
C ILE A 101 4.60 0.62 10.72
N GLY A 102 4.43 1.04 11.98
CA GLY A 102 5.38 1.86 12.73
C GLY A 102 5.16 3.37 12.61
N ASN A 103 4.26 3.86 11.74
CA ASN A 103 3.86 5.26 11.75
C ASN A 103 2.98 5.56 12.98
N VAL A 104 3.30 6.63 13.71
CA VAL A 104 2.61 7.05 14.93
C VAL A 104 2.01 8.43 14.73
N GLY A 105 0.76 8.62 15.21
CA GLY A 105 0.10 9.94 15.26
C GLY A 105 -0.67 10.33 14.00
N GLY A 106 -0.55 9.59 12.90
CA GLY A 106 -1.36 9.75 11.69
C GLY A 106 -1.15 11.04 10.90
N GLU A 107 -0.10 11.81 11.21
CA GLU A 107 0.16 13.12 10.61
C GLU A 107 0.23 13.10 9.09
N PRO A 108 0.89 12.14 8.42
CA PRO A 108 0.93 12.07 6.95
C PRO A 108 -0.45 11.96 6.32
N TYR A 109 -1.41 11.31 6.98
CA TYR A 109 -2.72 11.00 6.42
C TYR A 109 -3.70 12.18 6.57
N TRP A 110 -3.75 12.81 7.75
CA TRP A 110 -4.65 13.95 7.95
C TRP A 110 -4.12 15.21 7.25
N ILE A 111 -2.80 15.44 7.13
CA ILE A 111 -2.22 16.51 6.28
C ILE A 111 -2.56 16.27 4.80
N TRP A 112 -2.35 15.04 4.30
CA TRP A 112 -2.70 14.70 2.92
C TRP A 112 -4.18 14.94 2.62
N TYR A 113 -5.04 14.65 3.59
CA TYR A 113 -6.47 14.89 3.44
C TYR A 113 -6.80 16.37 3.32
N GLY A 114 -6.04 17.26 3.95
CA GLY A 114 -6.18 18.71 3.94
C GLY A 114 -6.39 19.35 5.30
N PHE A 115 -6.22 18.61 6.41
CA PHE A 115 -6.29 19.17 7.75
C PHE A 115 -4.96 19.84 8.14
N THR A 116 -5.05 20.92 8.91
CA THR A 116 -3.90 21.71 9.40
C THR A 116 -3.52 21.41 10.85
N SER A 117 -4.31 20.59 11.52
CA SER A 117 -4.09 20.14 12.90
C SER A 117 -4.55 18.71 13.06
N ARG A 118 -4.11 18.07 14.14
CA ARG A 118 -4.47 16.68 14.43
C ARG A 118 -5.99 16.50 14.56
N VAL A 119 -6.48 15.49 13.85
CA VAL A 119 -7.87 15.01 13.90
C VAL A 119 -7.88 13.50 14.16
N GLU A 120 -9.06 12.92 14.37
CA GLU A 120 -9.25 11.47 14.28
C GLU A 120 -8.96 11.04 12.85
N TRP A 121 -7.93 10.23 12.68
CA TRP A 121 -7.31 10.03 11.37
C TRP A 121 -7.57 8.64 10.74
N CYS A 122 -8.34 7.76 11.38
CA CYS A 122 -8.61 6.43 10.86
C CYS A 122 -9.21 6.44 9.44
N ALA A 123 -10.21 7.29 9.21
CA ALA A 123 -10.82 7.45 7.90
C ALA A 123 -9.89 8.14 6.89
N CYS A 124 -9.07 9.10 7.35
CA CYS A 124 -8.03 9.71 6.51
C CYS A 124 -6.99 8.68 6.07
N PHE A 125 -6.60 7.76 6.95
CA PHE A 125 -5.68 6.68 6.63
C PHE A 125 -6.24 5.73 5.58
N VAL A 126 -7.48 5.27 5.74
CA VAL A 126 -8.15 4.43 4.74
C VAL A 126 -8.26 5.14 3.40
N SER A 127 -8.67 6.42 3.40
CA SER A 127 -8.72 7.23 2.18
C SER A 127 -7.36 7.40 1.53
N TRP A 128 -6.30 7.57 2.33
CA TRP A 128 -4.94 7.66 1.81
C TRP A 128 -4.51 6.34 1.17
N CYS A 129 -4.74 5.20 1.84
CA CYS A 129 -4.46 3.88 1.26
C CYS A 129 -5.22 3.65 -0.05
N ALA A 130 -6.51 4.01 -0.08
CA ALA A 130 -7.34 3.91 -1.27
C ALA A 130 -6.83 4.80 -2.42
N ASN A 131 -6.32 6.01 -2.10
CA ASN A 131 -5.70 6.89 -3.08
C ASN A 131 -4.43 6.28 -3.67
N GLU A 132 -3.57 5.71 -2.84
CA GLU A 132 -2.32 5.07 -3.29
C GLU A 132 -2.59 3.85 -4.20
N CYS A 133 -3.74 3.20 -4.04
CA CYS A 133 -4.22 2.13 -4.93
C CYS A 133 -4.95 2.63 -6.19
N GLY A 134 -5.23 3.94 -6.30
CA GLY A 134 -6.09 4.48 -7.38
C GLY A 134 -7.58 4.22 -7.17
N TYR A 135 -8.01 3.67 -6.04
CA TYR A 135 -9.40 3.28 -5.77
C TYR A 135 -10.35 4.47 -5.64
N ILE A 136 -9.85 5.64 -5.24
CA ILE A 136 -10.66 6.88 -5.22
C ILE A 136 -10.96 7.33 -6.63
N GLU A 137 -9.96 7.39 -7.52
CA GLU A 137 -10.11 7.77 -8.93
C GLU A 137 -11.03 6.79 -9.68
N ALA A 138 -10.90 5.51 -9.37
CA ALA A 138 -11.74 4.45 -9.93
C ALA A 138 -13.16 4.39 -9.35
N GLY A 139 -13.48 5.18 -8.31
CA GLY A 139 -14.80 5.20 -7.67
C GLY A 139 -15.11 3.96 -6.82
N VAL A 140 -14.12 3.16 -6.46
CA VAL A 140 -14.27 1.94 -5.64
C VAL A 140 -14.45 2.29 -4.18
N ILE A 141 -13.70 3.28 -3.67
CA ILE A 141 -13.77 3.77 -2.30
C ILE A 141 -13.83 5.31 -2.36
N PRO A 142 -14.69 5.96 -1.56
CA PRO A 142 -14.76 7.43 -1.55
C PRO A 142 -13.56 8.01 -0.78
N LYS A 143 -13.21 9.26 -1.05
CA LYS A 143 -12.37 10.05 -0.16
C LYS A 143 -13.22 10.52 1.02
N PHE A 144 -12.97 10.02 2.23
CA PHE A 144 -13.74 10.38 3.43
C PHE A 144 -12.83 10.54 4.66
N ALA A 145 -13.25 11.40 5.59
CA ALA A 145 -12.54 11.68 6.83
C ALA A 145 -13.39 11.37 8.08
N ALA A 146 -14.67 11.05 7.89
CA ALA A 146 -15.60 10.71 8.97
C ALA A 146 -16.30 9.37 8.67
N CYS A 147 -16.05 8.37 9.51
CA CYS A 147 -16.58 7.02 9.33
C CYS A 147 -18.12 7.03 9.30
N ALA A 148 -18.77 7.55 10.36
CA ALA A 148 -20.21 7.46 10.53
C ALA A 148 -21.02 8.34 9.56
N SER A 149 -20.54 9.55 9.26
CA SER A 149 -21.30 10.53 8.46
C SER A 149 -20.96 10.54 6.98
N GLN A 150 -19.85 9.93 6.58
CA GLN A 150 -19.39 9.90 5.19
C GLN A 150 -19.17 8.47 4.68
N GLY A 151 -18.37 7.67 5.36
CA GLY A 151 -18.03 6.31 4.94
C GLY A 151 -19.25 5.40 4.95
N VAL A 152 -19.85 5.18 6.10
CA VAL A 152 -20.99 4.25 6.26
C VAL A 152 -22.13 4.55 5.28
N PRO A 153 -22.64 5.79 5.17
CA PRO A 153 -23.73 6.08 4.22
C PRO A 153 -23.35 5.79 2.78
N TRP A 154 -22.13 6.09 2.38
CA TRP A 154 -21.68 5.86 1.02
C TRP A 154 -21.72 4.37 0.62
N PHE A 155 -21.29 3.47 1.52
CA PHE A 155 -21.34 2.02 1.29
C PHE A 155 -22.76 1.49 1.37
N GLN A 156 -23.60 2.00 2.26
CA GLN A 156 -25.00 1.63 2.38
C GLN A 156 -25.81 1.97 1.13
N GLU A 157 -25.67 3.18 0.62
CA GLU A 157 -26.35 3.67 -0.60
C GLU A 157 -26.02 2.84 -1.84
N ARG A 158 -24.88 2.15 -1.84
CA ARG A 158 -24.41 1.30 -2.96
C ARG A 158 -24.64 -0.17 -2.76
N GLY A 159 -25.30 -0.56 -1.66
CA GLY A 159 -25.56 -1.97 -1.34
C GLY A 159 -24.29 -2.77 -1.02
N LEU A 160 -23.19 -2.07 -0.65
CA LEU A 160 -21.91 -2.68 -0.31
C LEU A 160 -21.75 -2.91 1.21
N TRP A 161 -22.75 -2.47 1.99
CA TRP A 161 -22.76 -2.66 3.43
C TRP A 161 -23.18 -4.09 3.78
N GLN A 162 -22.35 -4.74 4.62
CA GLN A 162 -22.65 -6.07 5.15
C GLN A 162 -22.95 -5.99 6.65
N ASP A 163 -23.74 -6.91 7.15
CA ASP A 163 -24.03 -7.03 8.57
C ASP A 163 -23.01 -7.90 9.31
N ASN A 164 -23.19 -8.06 10.62
CA ASN A 164 -22.25 -8.80 11.47
C ASN A 164 -22.22 -10.33 11.20
N SER A 165 -23.03 -10.86 10.29
CA SER A 165 -22.98 -12.26 9.87
C SER A 165 -22.02 -12.50 8.72
N TYR A 166 -21.57 -11.44 8.07
CA TYR A 166 -20.59 -11.50 6.98
C TYR A 166 -19.19 -11.80 7.52
N GLU A 167 -18.48 -12.72 6.89
CA GLU A 167 -17.09 -13.02 7.18
C GLU A 167 -16.18 -12.13 6.32
N PRO A 168 -15.45 -11.17 6.93
CA PRO A 168 -14.62 -10.23 6.19
C PRO A 168 -13.47 -10.92 5.44
N ARG A 169 -13.16 -10.39 4.26
CA ARG A 169 -12.04 -10.82 3.41
C ARG A 169 -10.95 -9.74 3.38
N PRO A 170 -9.73 -10.08 2.98
CA PRO A 170 -8.70 -9.08 2.72
C PRO A 170 -9.22 -7.98 1.79
N GLY A 171 -8.98 -6.72 2.17
CA GLY A 171 -9.48 -5.55 1.45
C GLY A 171 -10.83 -5.00 1.91
N ASP A 172 -11.60 -5.75 2.68
CA ASP A 172 -12.84 -5.23 3.28
C ASP A 172 -12.56 -4.19 4.35
N LEU A 173 -13.42 -3.18 4.43
CA LEU A 173 -13.33 -2.13 5.45
C LEU A 173 -14.26 -2.45 6.63
N ILE A 174 -13.69 -2.47 7.82
CA ILE A 174 -14.44 -2.71 9.06
C ILE A 174 -14.71 -1.38 9.76
N PHE A 175 -15.98 -1.13 10.04
CA PHE A 175 -16.44 0.04 10.79
C PHE A 175 -16.84 -0.40 12.20
N PHE A 176 -16.09 0.06 13.20
CA PHE A 176 -16.40 -0.22 14.60
C PHE A 176 -17.42 0.77 15.15
N VAL A 177 -18.39 0.27 15.89
CA VAL A 177 -19.36 1.07 16.65
C VAL A 177 -18.91 1.09 18.12
N GLY A 178 -18.58 2.26 18.63
CA GLY A 178 -18.15 2.43 20.02
C GLY A 178 -17.69 3.85 20.34
N THR A 179 -17.68 4.21 21.60
CA THR A 179 -16.97 5.39 22.13
C THR A 179 -15.58 4.95 22.56
N TYR A 180 -14.56 5.60 22.02
CA TYR A 180 -13.16 5.43 22.41
C TYR A 180 -12.80 6.42 23.51
#